data_dfaec502303fdd53cbb95ff7aa4cbcdd
#
_entry.id   dfaec502303fdd53cbb95ff7aa4cbcdd
#
_cell.length_a   1.000
_cell.length_b   1.000
_cell.length_c   1.000
_cell.angle_alpha   90.00
_cell.angle_beta   90.00
_cell.angle_gamma   90.00
#
_symmetry.space_group_name_H-M   'P 1'
#
loop_
_entity.id
_entity.type
_entity.pdbx_description
1 polymer ?
#
loop_
_entity_poly.entity_id
_entity_poly.type
_entity_poly.pdbx_seq_one_letter_code
_entity_poly.pdbx_strand_id
1 'polypeptide(L)'
;MARNQENTAGYEFETVLLQSERTSQDIEMKSSVTDFEVFEHLERPYLTAQLMVVDSVDLYSNVDILGGERITVRIKRTANPDAVAFSKTFYVDKTIRSTKSGDHTFVIHFHLVEDCVFVSNLKNVNRFYEGSPSKIVKKIAEEFLGKEVKTTGTDKQNFKAIVPNLSPIQSMLWIARRSSSKEGYPIYMHSSLTKNTLFFNDLGSMLRQPVINSDVPYKYSTSAVRSGDENVKRRAIGNYEFAPNSDNLYKLITKGLVGASYN
;
A
#
# COMPACT_ATOMS: atom_id res chain seq x y z
N MET A 1 -23.64 29.29 -0.93
CA MET A 1 -23.16 29.07 0.46
C MET A 1 -22.56 27.69 0.50
N ALA A 2 -21.25 27.60 0.38
CA ALA A 2 -20.52 26.35 0.51
C ALA A 2 -20.62 25.89 1.97
N ARG A 3 -21.23 24.74 2.23
CA ARG A 3 -21.13 24.07 3.53
C ARG A 3 -19.67 23.69 3.72
N ASN A 4 -18.98 24.35 4.65
CA ASN A 4 -17.78 23.81 5.26
C ASN A 4 -18.17 22.45 5.86
N GLN A 5 -17.89 21.37 5.17
CA GLN A 5 -17.81 20.08 5.81
C GLN A 5 -16.59 20.17 6.72
N GLU A 6 -16.84 20.39 8.01
CA GLU A 6 -15.83 20.18 9.05
C GLU A 6 -15.35 18.74 8.89
N ASN A 7 -14.11 18.63 8.42
CA ASN A 7 -13.48 17.36 8.14
C ASN A 7 -13.22 16.68 9.49
N THR A 8 -14.19 15.93 9.99
CA THR A 8 -14.17 15.23 11.28
C THR A 8 -13.04 14.21 11.41
N ALA A 9 -12.33 13.91 10.32
CA ALA A 9 -11.22 12.96 10.29
C ALA A 9 -9.89 13.48 10.86
N GLY A 10 -9.74 14.78 11.06
CA GLY A 10 -8.51 15.36 11.60
C GLY A 10 -7.29 15.26 10.68
N TYR A 11 -7.50 15.12 9.37
CA TYR A 11 -6.46 15.10 8.34
C TYR A 11 -6.79 16.06 7.21
N GLU A 12 -5.78 16.72 6.65
CA GLU A 12 -5.90 17.54 5.45
C GLU A 12 -4.75 17.28 4.48
N PHE A 13 -5.00 17.45 3.19
CA PHE A 13 -3.94 17.46 2.20
C PHE A 13 -3.06 18.69 2.42
N GLU A 14 -1.78 18.51 2.53
CA GLU A 14 -0.80 19.59 2.49
C GLU A 14 -0.47 19.92 1.04
N THR A 15 -0.11 18.87 0.25
CA THR A 15 0.14 18.98 -1.19
C THR A 15 -0.29 17.71 -1.90
N VAL A 16 -0.74 17.85 -3.14
CA VAL A 16 -0.95 16.78 -4.12
C VAL A 16 -0.34 17.24 -5.43
N LEU A 17 0.91 16.86 -5.67
CA LEU A 17 1.75 17.39 -6.74
C LEU A 17 1.89 16.36 -7.86
N LEU A 18 1.42 16.71 -9.05
CA LEU A 18 1.64 15.93 -10.27
C LEU A 18 2.89 16.43 -10.97
N GLN A 19 3.79 15.51 -11.26
CA GLN A 19 5.04 15.74 -11.97
C GLN A 19 5.10 14.86 -13.22
N SER A 20 5.30 15.48 -14.35
CA SER A 20 5.50 14.79 -15.64
C SER A 20 6.82 15.22 -16.26
N GLU A 21 7.57 14.28 -16.83
CA GLU A 21 8.79 14.60 -17.58
C GLU A 21 8.52 15.34 -18.89
N ARG A 22 7.24 15.38 -19.32
CA ARG A 22 6.80 16.07 -20.55
C ARG A 22 6.44 17.53 -20.32
N THR A 23 6.22 17.92 -19.07
CA THR A 23 5.92 19.30 -18.69
C THR A 23 7.08 19.87 -17.89
N SER A 24 7.39 21.15 -18.12
CA SER A 24 8.44 21.85 -17.38
C SER A 24 8.03 22.32 -15.98
N GLN A 25 6.75 22.15 -15.62
CA GLN A 25 6.19 22.64 -14.37
C GLN A 25 5.43 21.54 -13.63
N ASP A 26 5.61 21.52 -12.33
CA ASP A 26 4.83 20.71 -11.40
C ASP A 26 3.44 21.29 -11.24
N ILE A 27 2.43 20.44 -11.20
CA ILE A 27 1.01 20.85 -11.11
C ILE A 27 0.47 20.49 -9.74
N GLU A 28 0.07 21.51 -8.97
CA GLU A 28 -0.59 21.32 -7.68
C GLU A 28 -2.07 21.00 -7.89
N MET A 29 -2.49 19.82 -7.47
CA MET A 29 -3.86 19.31 -7.66
C MET A 29 -4.70 19.29 -6.38
N LYS A 30 -4.18 19.76 -5.25
CA LYS A 30 -4.83 19.68 -3.94
C LYS A 30 -6.31 20.10 -3.96
N SER A 31 -6.61 21.22 -4.64
CA SER A 31 -7.98 21.75 -4.72
C SER A 31 -8.92 20.93 -5.60
N SER A 32 -8.37 20.10 -6.48
CA SER A 32 -9.11 19.27 -7.42
C SER A 32 -9.37 17.86 -6.89
N VAL A 33 -8.72 17.45 -5.80
CA VAL A 33 -8.90 16.13 -5.20
C VAL A 33 -10.28 16.01 -4.56
N THR A 34 -11.01 14.99 -4.97
CA THR A 34 -12.31 14.64 -4.38
C THR A 34 -12.24 13.40 -3.51
N ASP A 35 -11.35 12.48 -3.85
CA ASP A 35 -11.17 11.25 -3.09
C ASP A 35 -9.74 10.72 -3.23
N PHE A 36 -9.23 10.10 -2.17
CA PHE A 36 -7.93 9.46 -2.14
C PHE A 36 -7.94 8.26 -1.21
N GLU A 37 -7.69 7.10 -1.77
CA GLU A 37 -7.63 5.84 -1.04
C GLU A 37 -6.26 5.20 -1.20
N VAL A 38 -5.69 4.67 -0.11
CA VAL A 38 -4.44 3.92 -0.12
C VAL A 38 -4.68 2.52 0.40
N PHE A 39 -4.12 1.55 -0.30
CA PHE A 39 -4.29 0.13 0.01
C PHE A 39 -2.97 -0.50 0.43
N GLU A 40 -2.96 -1.07 1.62
CA GLU A 40 -1.93 -1.99 2.09
C GLU A 40 -2.32 -3.43 1.72
N HIS A 41 -1.36 -4.18 1.22
CA HIS A 41 -1.59 -5.56 0.79
C HIS A 41 -0.67 -6.51 1.58
N LEU A 42 -1.23 -7.54 2.20
CA LEU A 42 -0.43 -8.53 2.92
C LEU A 42 0.47 -9.37 2.00
N GLU A 43 0.05 -9.57 0.75
CA GLU A 43 0.74 -10.41 -0.22
C GLU A 43 1.55 -9.63 -1.28
N ARG A 44 1.64 -8.30 -1.15
CA ARG A 44 2.34 -7.44 -2.11
C ARG A 44 3.30 -6.49 -1.37
N PRO A 45 4.59 -6.48 -1.74
CA PRO A 45 5.57 -5.62 -1.09
C PRO A 45 5.54 -4.17 -1.62
N TYR A 46 4.36 -3.65 -1.88
CA TYR A 46 4.15 -2.27 -2.32
C TYR A 46 2.73 -1.81 -2.01
N LEU A 47 2.57 -0.51 -1.89
CA LEU A 47 1.28 0.14 -1.76
C LEU A 47 0.67 0.39 -3.14
N THR A 48 -0.65 0.37 -3.21
CA THR A 48 -1.40 0.94 -4.31
C THR A 48 -2.31 2.05 -3.79
N ALA A 49 -2.70 2.97 -4.67
CA ALA A 49 -3.63 4.02 -4.29
C ALA A 49 -4.60 4.30 -5.44
N GLN A 50 -5.72 4.91 -5.09
CA GLN A 50 -6.66 5.48 -6.04
C GLN A 50 -6.81 6.97 -5.73
N LEU A 51 -6.77 7.79 -6.76
CA LEU A 51 -6.93 9.22 -6.66
C LEU A 51 -8.00 9.68 -7.63
N MET A 52 -9.02 10.35 -7.12
CA MET A 52 -10.06 10.96 -7.92
C MET A 52 -9.91 12.48 -7.91
N VAL A 53 -9.84 13.07 -9.08
CA VAL A 53 -9.72 14.52 -9.26
C VAL A 53 -10.80 15.05 -10.18
N VAL A 54 -11.27 16.28 -9.88
CA VAL A 54 -12.13 17.04 -10.78
C VAL A 54 -11.24 17.97 -11.58
N ASP A 55 -11.13 17.69 -12.86
CA ASP A 55 -10.35 18.47 -13.80
C ASP A 55 -11.26 19.53 -14.48
N SER A 56 -11.00 20.79 -14.17
CA SER A 56 -11.66 21.95 -14.78
C SER A 56 -10.74 22.76 -15.69
N VAL A 57 -9.47 22.37 -15.80
CA VAL A 57 -8.43 23.09 -16.54
C VAL A 57 -7.89 22.28 -17.72
N ASP A 58 -8.57 21.18 -18.05
CA ASP A 58 -8.17 20.25 -19.12
C ASP A 58 -6.75 19.68 -18.93
N LEU A 59 -6.51 19.23 -17.72
CA LEU A 59 -5.24 18.67 -17.29
C LEU A 59 -4.80 17.50 -18.18
N TYR A 60 -5.76 16.69 -18.61
CA TYR A 60 -5.49 15.52 -19.44
C TYR A 60 -4.90 15.90 -20.81
N SER A 61 -5.46 16.94 -21.45
CA SER A 61 -4.96 17.41 -22.74
C SER A 61 -3.67 18.23 -22.59
N ASN A 62 -3.53 18.99 -21.50
CA ASN A 62 -2.37 19.84 -21.29
C ASN A 62 -1.12 19.10 -20.83
N VAL A 63 -1.28 18.00 -20.10
CA VAL A 63 -0.17 17.20 -19.53
C VAL A 63 0.13 15.97 -20.36
N ASP A 64 -0.80 15.55 -21.21
CA ASP A 64 -0.70 14.30 -21.98
C ASP A 64 -0.36 13.09 -21.10
N ILE A 65 -1.26 12.81 -20.15
CA ILE A 65 -1.07 11.75 -19.16
C ILE A 65 -1.14 10.39 -19.83
N LEU A 66 0.01 9.74 -19.98
CA LEU A 66 0.15 8.45 -20.65
C LEU A 66 0.53 7.30 -19.71
N GLY A 67 0.75 7.61 -18.44
CA GLY A 67 1.30 6.69 -17.43
C GLY A 67 2.78 6.96 -17.16
N GLY A 68 3.21 6.67 -15.93
CA GLY A 68 4.56 6.95 -15.46
C GLY A 68 4.77 8.34 -14.87
N GLU A 69 3.75 9.21 -14.89
CA GLU A 69 3.77 10.46 -14.14
C GLU A 69 3.84 10.18 -12.64
N ARG A 70 4.49 11.09 -11.90
CA ARG A 70 4.62 10.98 -10.45
C ARG A 70 3.60 11.85 -9.76
N ILE A 71 2.93 11.28 -8.76
CA ILE A 71 2.02 12.01 -7.87
C ILE A 71 2.55 11.90 -6.44
N THR A 72 2.98 13.02 -5.90
CA THR A 72 3.42 13.12 -4.50
C THR A 72 2.27 13.64 -3.67
N VAL A 73 1.85 12.82 -2.70
CA VAL A 73 0.77 13.16 -1.77
C VAL A 73 1.34 13.35 -0.39
N ARG A 74 1.08 14.52 0.21
CA ARG A 74 1.40 14.83 1.61
C ARG A 74 0.13 15.17 2.36
N ILE A 75 -0.06 14.47 3.48
CA ILE A 75 -1.19 14.66 4.37
C ILE A 75 -0.65 15.00 5.76
N LYS A 76 -1.24 16.00 6.40
CA LYS A 76 -0.93 16.38 7.77
C LYS A 76 -2.14 16.18 8.68
N ARG A 77 -1.88 16.10 9.99
CA ARG A 77 -2.95 16.04 10.99
C ARG A 77 -3.42 17.44 11.31
N THR A 78 -4.73 17.65 11.33
CA THR A 78 -5.31 18.94 11.68
C THR A 78 -5.01 19.32 13.15
N ALA A 79 -4.97 18.32 14.05
CA ALA A 79 -4.67 18.54 15.47
C ALA A 79 -3.17 18.78 15.76
N ASN A 80 -2.27 18.42 14.85
CA ASN A 80 -0.84 18.69 14.94
C ASN A 80 -0.29 19.00 13.54
N PRO A 81 -0.41 20.23 13.08
CA PRO A 81 -0.03 20.64 11.73
C PRO A 81 1.45 20.45 11.41
N ASP A 82 2.32 20.46 12.41
CA ASP A 82 3.77 20.26 12.23
C ASP A 82 4.14 18.79 12.00
N ALA A 83 3.24 17.86 12.29
CA ALA A 83 3.47 16.43 12.09
C ALA A 83 2.91 15.97 10.75
N VAL A 84 3.80 15.66 9.82
CA VAL A 84 3.45 14.98 8.57
C VAL A 84 2.93 13.58 8.93
N ALA A 85 1.64 13.35 8.70
CA ALA A 85 1.03 12.05 8.97
C ALA A 85 1.35 11.03 7.87
N PHE A 86 1.47 11.51 6.63
CA PHE A 86 1.71 10.71 5.46
C PHE A 86 2.43 11.52 4.39
N SER A 87 3.47 10.93 3.78
CA SER A 87 4.13 11.50 2.60
C SER A 87 4.62 10.35 1.72
N LYS A 88 4.06 10.23 0.53
CA LYS A 88 4.43 9.19 -0.44
C LYS A 88 4.36 9.71 -1.86
N THR A 89 5.26 9.20 -2.69
CA THR A 89 5.23 9.39 -4.13
C THR A 89 4.78 8.09 -4.79
N PHE A 90 3.81 8.23 -5.65
CA PHE A 90 3.26 7.15 -6.47
C PHE A 90 3.51 7.45 -7.95
N TYR A 91 3.48 6.42 -8.76
CA TYR A 91 3.43 6.53 -10.21
C TYR A 91 2.01 6.25 -10.72
N VAL A 92 1.59 6.98 -11.72
CA VAL A 92 0.35 6.70 -12.45
C VAL A 92 0.55 5.41 -13.23
N ASP A 93 -0.14 4.35 -12.81
CA ASP A 93 -0.15 3.06 -13.51
C ASP A 93 -1.12 3.10 -14.68
N LYS A 94 -2.32 3.60 -14.43
CA LYS A 94 -3.37 3.78 -15.44
C LYS A 94 -4.44 4.76 -14.99
N THR A 95 -5.13 5.33 -15.97
CA THR A 95 -6.41 5.99 -15.76
C THR A 95 -7.52 4.95 -15.78
N ILE A 96 -8.22 4.74 -14.64
CA ILE A 96 -9.31 3.78 -14.53
C ILE A 96 -10.52 4.28 -15.32
N ARG A 97 -10.83 5.55 -15.16
CA ARG A 97 -12.00 6.19 -15.74
C ARG A 97 -11.77 7.68 -15.91
N SER A 98 -12.25 8.21 -17.03
CA SER A 98 -12.43 9.64 -17.24
C SER A 98 -13.88 9.86 -17.65
N THR A 99 -14.62 10.68 -16.92
CA THR A 99 -16.04 10.93 -17.16
C THR A 99 -16.27 12.43 -17.27
N LYS A 100 -16.89 12.86 -18.37
CA LYS A 100 -17.32 14.24 -18.55
C LYS A 100 -18.48 14.52 -17.58
N SER A 101 -18.32 15.51 -16.70
CA SER A 101 -19.31 15.90 -15.69
C SER A 101 -19.96 17.26 -16.02
N GLY A 102 -19.47 17.99 -17.02
CA GLY A 102 -19.96 19.29 -17.46
C GLY A 102 -19.34 19.66 -18.80
N ASP A 103 -19.59 20.88 -19.29
CA ASP A 103 -19.08 21.29 -20.60
C ASP A 103 -17.55 21.28 -20.67
N HIS A 104 -16.89 21.65 -19.57
CA HIS A 104 -15.42 21.72 -19.45
C HIS A 104 -14.89 21.02 -18.20
N THR A 105 -15.67 20.10 -17.61
CA THR A 105 -15.29 19.43 -16.35
C THR A 105 -15.25 17.93 -16.56
N PHE A 106 -14.10 17.34 -16.21
CA PHE A 106 -13.89 15.89 -16.23
C PHE A 106 -13.64 15.39 -14.82
N VAL A 107 -14.14 14.22 -14.50
CA VAL A 107 -13.73 13.47 -13.30
C VAL A 107 -12.79 12.39 -13.75
N ILE A 108 -11.55 12.47 -13.29
CA ILE A 108 -10.48 11.53 -13.64
C ILE A 108 -10.18 10.66 -12.43
N HIS A 109 -10.12 9.37 -12.66
CA HIS A 109 -9.83 8.37 -11.63
C HIS A 109 -8.52 7.65 -11.97
N PHE A 110 -7.48 7.90 -11.20
CA PHE A 110 -6.16 7.32 -11.37
C PHE A 110 -5.99 6.08 -10.49
N HIS A 111 -5.37 5.04 -11.04
CA HIS A 111 -4.75 3.97 -10.28
C HIS A 111 -3.26 4.26 -10.15
N LEU A 112 -2.80 4.24 -8.92
CA LEU A 112 -1.44 4.61 -8.55
C LEU A 112 -0.72 3.41 -7.93
N VAL A 113 0.58 3.32 -8.19
CA VAL A 113 1.47 2.31 -7.62
C VAL A 113 2.69 2.95 -6.99
N GLU A 114 3.22 2.34 -5.95
CA GLU A 114 4.45 2.83 -5.29
C GLU A 114 5.65 2.77 -6.24
N ASP A 115 6.60 3.67 -6.09
CA ASP A 115 7.80 3.85 -6.92
C ASP A 115 8.59 2.56 -7.18
N CYS A 116 8.68 1.70 -6.17
CA CYS A 116 9.40 0.45 -6.28
C CYS A 116 8.82 -0.51 -7.34
N VAL A 117 7.53 -0.40 -7.67
CA VAL A 117 6.91 -1.19 -8.75
C VAL A 117 7.45 -0.76 -10.10
N PHE A 118 7.50 0.56 -10.33
CA PHE A 118 8.03 1.11 -11.56
C PHE A 118 9.50 0.72 -11.76
N VAL A 119 10.34 0.95 -10.74
CA VAL A 119 11.76 0.57 -10.76
C VAL A 119 11.95 -0.93 -10.96
N SER A 120 11.10 -1.76 -10.33
CA SER A 120 11.15 -3.21 -10.46
C SER A 120 10.87 -3.68 -11.89
N ASN A 121 9.93 -3.04 -12.58
CA ASN A 121 9.55 -3.41 -13.95
C ASN A 121 10.64 -3.09 -14.99
N LEU A 122 11.58 -2.21 -14.64
CA LEU A 122 12.71 -1.85 -15.52
C LEU A 122 13.94 -2.77 -15.36
N LYS A 123 13.90 -3.71 -14.40
CA LYS A 123 15.05 -4.54 -14.03
C LYS A 123 14.68 -6.02 -14.00
N ASN A 124 15.64 -6.87 -14.30
CA ASN A 124 15.50 -8.32 -14.16
C ASN A 124 16.63 -8.90 -13.30
N VAL A 125 16.27 -9.88 -12.50
CA VAL A 125 17.17 -10.66 -11.67
C VAL A 125 17.33 -12.04 -12.30
N ASN A 126 18.57 -12.34 -12.76
CA ASN A 126 18.95 -13.65 -13.26
C ASN A 126 20.26 -14.05 -12.61
N ARG A 127 20.19 -14.59 -11.41
CA ARG A 127 21.36 -14.82 -10.59
C ARG A 127 21.18 -15.99 -9.64
N PHE A 128 22.28 -16.67 -9.35
CA PHE A 128 22.34 -17.67 -8.29
C PHE A 128 22.39 -17.00 -6.91
N TYR A 129 21.60 -17.52 -6.00
CA TYR A 129 21.60 -17.12 -4.59
C TYR A 129 21.74 -18.35 -3.69
N GLU A 130 22.50 -18.16 -2.60
CA GLU A 130 22.65 -19.12 -1.52
C GLU A 130 22.54 -18.39 -0.18
N GLY A 131 21.79 -18.96 0.76
CA GLY A 131 21.60 -18.44 2.11
C GLY A 131 20.17 -18.56 2.60
N SER A 132 19.87 -17.92 3.73
CA SER A 132 18.50 -17.89 4.22
C SER A 132 17.62 -17.01 3.32
N PRO A 133 16.35 -17.37 3.11
CA PRO A 133 15.41 -16.60 2.28
C PRO A 133 15.36 -15.13 2.64
N SER A 134 15.31 -14.80 3.93
CA SER A 134 15.30 -13.43 4.42
C SER A 134 16.53 -12.61 3.99
N LYS A 135 17.73 -13.22 4.04
CA LYS A 135 18.98 -12.58 3.59
C LYS A 135 18.99 -12.37 2.09
N ILE A 136 18.47 -13.33 1.31
CA ILE A 136 18.41 -13.21 -0.15
C ILE A 136 17.43 -12.10 -0.54
N VAL A 137 16.23 -12.09 0.04
CA VAL A 137 15.23 -11.06 -0.19
C VAL A 137 15.75 -9.68 0.18
N LYS A 138 16.43 -9.56 1.32
CA LYS A 138 17.08 -8.31 1.74
C LYS A 138 18.08 -7.82 0.70
N LYS A 139 18.96 -8.71 0.22
CA LYS A 139 19.96 -8.38 -0.81
C LYS A 139 19.31 -7.91 -2.12
N ILE A 140 18.23 -8.57 -2.57
CA ILE A 140 17.51 -8.17 -3.79
C ILE A 140 16.85 -6.80 -3.60
N ALA A 141 16.18 -6.56 -2.46
CA ALA A 141 15.51 -5.30 -2.18
C ALA A 141 16.50 -4.12 -2.09
N GLU A 142 17.61 -4.30 -1.39
CA GLU A 142 18.63 -3.26 -1.25
C GLU A 142 19.33 -2.96 -2.58
N GLU A 143 19.76 -4.00 -3.32
CA GLU A 143 20.52 -3.85 -4.56
C GLU A 143 19.68 -3.26 -5.72
N PHE A 144 18.44 -3.71 -5.87
CA PHE A 144 17.62 -3.38 -7.03
C PHE A 144 16.59 -2.28 -6.77
N LEU A 145 16.08 -2.16 -5.54
CA LEU A 145 15.00 -1.25 -5.20
C LEU A 145 15.42 -0.15 -4.21
N GLY A 146 16.61 -0.26 -3.59
CA GLY A 146 17.04 0.67 -2.54
C GLY A 146 16.14 0.64 -1.29
N LYS A 147 15.43 -0.48 -1.03
CA LYS A 147 14.49 -0.62 0.08
C LYS A 147 15.08 -1.49 1.18
N GLU A 148 14.93 -1.04 2.43
CA GLU A 148 15.23 -1.85 3.61
C GLU A 148 14.18 -2.95 3.77
N VAL A 149 14.61 -4.16 4.21
CA VAL A 149 13.69 -5.25 4.55
C VAL A 149 13.83 -5.57 6.03
N LYS A 150 12.71 -5.51 6.74
CA LYS A 150 12.58 -6.00 8.12
C LYS A 150 11.97 -7.39 8.13
N THR A 151 12.54 -8.25 8.95
CA THR A 151 12.08 -9.64 9.09
C THR A 151 11.71 -9.91 10.53
N THR A 152 10.61 -10.62 10.74
CA THR A 152 10.23 -11.23 12.01
C THR A 152 10.15 -12.73 11.83
N GLY A 153 10.66 -13.47 12.82
CA GLY A 153 10.78 -14.91 12.73
C GLY A 153 12.11 -15.37 12.16
N THR A 154 12.31 -16.67 12.17
CA THR A 154 13.53 -17.31 11.68
C THR A 154 13.22 -18.24 10.55
N ASP A 155 13.93 -18.08 9.44
CA ASP A 155 13.84 -18.98 8.31
C ASP A 155 14.29 -20.39 8.68
N LYS A 156 13.60 -21.39 8.18
CA LYS A 156 13.92 -22.79 8.41
C LYS A 156 15.08 -23.30 7.54
N GLN A 157 15.25 -22.70 6.35
CA GLN A 157 16.03 -23.32 5.28
C GLN A 157 17.23 -22.49 4.85
N ASN A 158 18.30 -23.19 4.45
CA ASN A 158 19.33 -22.63 3.59
C ASN A 158 18.91 -22.85 2.13
N PHE A 159 18.63 -21.78 1.45
CA PHE A 159 18.06 -21.78 0.11
C PHE A 159 19.19 -21.72 -0.92
N LYS A 160 19.15 -22.60 -1.93
CA LYS A 160 20.05 -22.56 -3.09
C LYS A 160 19.19 -22.52 -4.34
N ALA A 161 19.20 -21.42 -5.05
CA ALA A 161 18.37 -21.27 -6.25
C ALA A 161 18.95 -20.29 -7.25
N ILE A 162 18.64 -20.52 -8.50
CA ILE A 162 18.81 -19.55 -9.59
C ILE A 162 17.46 -18.89 -9.80
N VAL A 163 17.40 -17.58 -9.63
CA VAL A 163 16.20 -16.80 -9.93
C VAL A 163 16.03 -16.75 -11.46
N PRO A 164 14.86 -17.15 -12.01
CA PRO A 164 14.70 -17.35 -13.45
C PRO A 164 14.28 -16.07 -14.18
N ASN A 165 15.18 -15.08 -14.25
CA ASN A 165 14.95 -13.83 -15.00
C ASN A 165 13.62 -13.12 -14.67
N LEU A 166 13.36 -12.96 -13.38
CA LEU A 166 12.16 -12.28 -12.86
C LEU A 166 12.47 -10.82 -12.49
N SER A 167 11.45 -9.96 -12.47
CA SER A 167 11.63 -8.63 -11.88
C SER A 167 11.98 -8.72 -10.39
N PRO A 168 12.64 -7.73 -9.80
CA PRO A 168 13.01 -7.76 -8.37
C PRO A 168 11.86 -8.11 -7.43
N ILE A 169 10.69 -7.47 -7.60
CA ILE A 169 9.50 -7.78 -6.79
C ILE A 169 9.04 -9.20 -7.01
N GLN A 170 8.95 -9.66 -8.26
CA GLN A 170 8.58 -11.04 -8.57
C GLN A 170 9.59 -12.04 -8.02
N SER A 171 10.89 -11.71 -8.06
CA SER A 171 11.96 -12.55 -7.49
C SER A 171 11.81 -12.72 -5.97
N MET A 172 11.55 -11.62 -5.27
CA MET A 172 11.31 -11.66 -3.83
C MET A 172 10.06 -12.46 -3.46
N LEU A 173 8.96 -12.27 -4.19
CA LEU A 173 7.72 -13.04 -4.00
C LEU A 173 7.91 -14.52 -4.36
N TRP A 174 8.70 -14.83 -5.39
CA TRP A 174 9.04 -16.18 -5.78
C TRP A 174 9.81 -16.91 -4.67
N ILE A 175 10.73 -16.22 -3.99
CA ILE A 175 11.46 -16.74 -2.83
C ILE A 175 10.51 -16.90 -1.63
N ALA A 176 9.71 -15.87 -1.32
CA ALA A 176 8.77 -15.91 -0.20
C ALA A 176 7.80 -17.08 -0.26
N ARG A 177 7.24 -17.37 -1.45
CA ARG A 177 6.31 -18.49 -1.67
C ARG A 177 6.95 -19.87 -1.50
N ARG A 178 8.28 -19.97 -1.55
CA ARG A 178 9.07 -21.20 -1.36
C ARG A 178 9.71 -21.29 0.00
N SER A 179 9.43 -20.33 0.85
CA SER A 179 10.00 -20.21 2.19
C SER A 179 8.96 -20.48 3.26
N SER A 180 9.40 -21.02 4.37
CA SER A 180 8.59 -21.17 5.57
C SER A 180 9.39 -20.81 6.81
N SER A 181 8.68 -20.48 7.89
CA SER A 181 9.32 -20.34 9.20
C SER A 181 9.74 -21.70 9.75
N LYS A 182 10.54 -21.70 10.83
CA LYS A 182 10.91 -22.94 11.54
C LYS A 182 9.70 -23.75 12.02
N GLU A 183 8.61 -23.07 12.30
CA GLU A 183 7.35 -23.67 12.76
C GLU A 183 6.45 -24.10 11.59
N GLY A 184 6.88 -23.89 10.34
CA GLY A 184 6.13 -24.26 9.14
C GLY A 184 5.11 -23.25 8.67
N TYR A 185 5.06 -22.05 9.26
CA TYR A 185 4.16 -20.99 8.80
C TYR A 185 4.61 -20.39 7.47
N PRO A 186 3.65 -20.03 6.59
CA PRO A 186 3.93 -19.32 5.35
C PRO A 186 4.49 -17.92 5.63
N ILE A 187 5.29 -17.42 4.69
CA ILE A 187 5.90 -16.10 4.76
C ILE A 187 5.16 -15.15 3.82
N TYR A 188 4.89 -13.96 4.32
CA TYR A 188 4.27 -12.88 3.57
C TYR A 188 5.24 -11.71 3.40
N MET A 189 5.14 -11.07 2.24
CA MET A 189 5.83 -9.81 1.97
C MET A 189 4.83 -8.70 1.80
N HIS A 190 5.00 -7.65 2.59
CA HIS A 190 4.12 -6.48 2.54
C HIS A 190 4.90 -5.18 2.76
N SER A 191 4.30 -4.08 2.36
CA SER A 191 4.74 -2.72 2.64
C SER A 191 3.80 -2.09 3.66
N SER A 192 4.24 -1.05 4.36
CA SER A 192 3.41 -0.32 5.31
C SER A 192 3.29 1.14 4.93
N LEU A 193 2.12 1.70 5.20
CA LEU A 193 1.78 3.09 4.95
C LEU A 193 2.74 4.06 5.66
N THR A 194 3.10 3.73 6.89
CA THR A 194 3.84 4.63 7.78
C THR A 194 5.36 4.48 7.67
N LYS A 195 5.85 3.45 7.00
CA LYS A 195 7.29 3.15 6.92
C LYS A 195 7.71 2.89 5.48
N ASN A 196 8.84 3.45 5.08
CA ASN A 196 9.44 3.15 3.76
C ASN A 196 10.30 1.87 3.83
N THR A 197 9.71 0.80 4.38
CA THR A 197 10.37 -0.47 4.67
C THR A 197 9.49 -1.60 4.19
N LEU A 198 10.10 -2.60 3.59
CA LEU A 198 9.43 -3.86 3.25
C LEU A 198 9.48 -4.80 4.45
N PHE A 199 8.45 -5.59 4.61
CA PHE A 199 8.35 -6.61 5.66
C PHE A 199 8.35 -7.99 5.04
N PHE A 200 9.15 -8.89 5.63
CA PHE A 200 9.23 -10.29 5.28
C PHE A 200 8.95 -11.09 6.56
N ASN A 201 7.69 -11.42 6.79
CA ASN A 201 7.20 -11.90 8.07
C ASN A 201 6.46 -13.22 7.93
N ASP A 202 6.66 -14.13 8.86
CA ASP A 202 5.85 -15.34 8.94
C ASP A 202 4.49 -15.07 9.60
N LEU A 203 3.46 -15.80 9.20
CA LEU A 203 2.11 -15.67 9.71
C LEU A 203 2.04 -15.89 11.23
N GLY A 204 2.78 -16.86 11.77
CA GLY A 204 2.78 -17.15 13.20
C GLY A 204 3.30 -15.97 14.02
N SER A 205 4.37 -15.34 13.58
CA SER A 205 4.91 -14.13 14.23
C SER A 205 3.93 -12.95 14.15
N MET A 206 3.22 -12.80 13.04
CA MET A 206 2.20 -11.74 12.91
C MET A 206 1.01 -11.96 13.84
N LEU A 207 0.53 -13.21 13.96
CA LEU A 207 -0.59 -13.55 14.83
C LEU A 207 -0.26 -13.46 16.33
N ARG A 208 1.02 -13.58 16.70
CA ARG A 208 1.48 -13.43 18.09
C ARG A 208 1.74 -11.99 18.51
N GLN A 209 1.55 -11.03 17.61
CA GLN A 209 1.72 -9.62 17.99
C GLN A 209 0.65 -9.21 19.02
N PRO A 210 1.01 -8.34 19.97
CA PRO A 210 0.04 -7.82 20.92
C PRO A 210 -1.04 -7.02 20.19
N VAL A 211 -2.23 -7.02 20.77
CA VAL A 211 -3.36 -6.24 20.25
C VAL A 211 -3.00 -4.75 20.27
N ILE A 212 -3.23 -4.08 19.15
CA ILE A 212 -3.04 -2.62 19.08
C ILE A 212 -4.01 -1.95 20.06
N ASN A 213 -3.47 -1.10 20.93
CA ASN A 213 -4.25 -0.36 21.92
C ASN A 213 -5.09 -1.26 22.87
N SER A 214 -4.46 -2.21 23.52
CA SER A 214 -5.09 -3.07 24.55
C SER A 214 -5.89 -2.29 25.61
N ASP A 215 -5.40 -1.10 25.98
CA ASP A 215 -6.00 -0.27 27.03
C ASP A 215 -7.31 0.40 26.58
N VAL A 216 -7.47 0.63 25.28
CA VAL A 216 -8.69 1.21 24.71
C VAL A 216 -9.09 0.46 23.43
N PRO A 217 -9.72 -0.69 23.54
CA PRO A 217 -10.11 -1.52 22.40
C PRO A 217 -11.21 -0.86 21.57
N TYR A 218 -11.30 -1.25 20.30
CA TYR A 218 -12.46 -0.91 19.46
C TYR A 218 -13.71 -1.56 20.05
N LYS A 219 -14.82 -0.82 20.09
CA LYS A 219 -16.10 -1.29 20.60
C LYS A 219 -17.17 -1.17 19.52
N TYR A 220 -17.91 -2.24 19.32
CA TYR A 220 -19.10 -2.18 18.47
C TYR A 220 -20.24 -1.47 19.24
N SER A 221 -20.86 -0.50 18.61
CA SER A 221 -22.01 0.22 19.17
C SER A 221 -23.00 0.56 18.06
N THR A 222 -24.21 0.02 18.18
CA THR A 222 -25.32 0.32 17.26
C THR A 222 -25.97 1.67 17.51
N SER A 223 -25.72 2.28 18.67
CA SER A 223 -26.20 3.62 19.01
C SER A 223 -25.10 4.64 18.78
N ALA A 224 -25.49 5.83 18.33
CA ALA A 224 -24.55 6.93 18.24
C ALA A 224 -23.84 7.14 19.58
N VAL A 225 -22.52 7.01 19.58
CA VAL A 225 -21.73 7.17 20.80
C VAL A 225 -21.85 8.64 21.23
N ARG A 226 -22.66 8.89 22.26
CA ARG A 226 -22.89 10.22 22.86
C ARG A 226 -21.76 10.59 23.84
N SER A 227 -20.60 10.01 23.74
CA SER A 227 -19.46 10.39 24.57
C SER A 227 -18.90 11.73 24.11
N GLY A 228 -18.61 12.62 25.06
CA GLY A 228 -17.85 13.84 24.81
C GLY A 228 -16.38 13.57 24.45
N ASP A 229 -15.90 12.34 24.70
CA ASP A 229 -14.52 11.94 24.40
C ASP A 229 -14.37 11.51 22.93
N GLU A 230 -13.61 12.30 22.20
CA GLU A 230 -13.30 12.05 20.79
C GLU A 230 -12.58 10.72 20.55
N ASN A 231 -11.75 10.26 21.50
CA ASN A 231 -11.06 8.99 21.39
C ASN A 231 -12.03 7.81 21.43
N VAL A 232 -13.11 7.93 22.20
CA VAL A 232 -14.17 6.91 22.26
C VAL A 232 -14.95 6.89 20.95
N LYS A 233 -15.27 8.07 20.38
CA LYS A 233 -15.97 8.17 19.08
C LYS A 233 -15.14 7.56 17.93
N ARG A 234 -13.84 7.84 17.89
CA ARG A 234 -12.94 7.32 16.85
C ARG A 234 -12.75 5.80 16.89
N ARG A 235 -13.10 5.15 18.01
CA ARG A 235 -12.96 3.70 18.20
C ARG A 235 -14.29 2.98 18.24
N ALA A 236 -15.36 3.68 17.98
CA ALA A 236 -16.68 3.08 17.84
C ALA A 236 -16.84 2.48 16.45
N ILE A 237 -17.13 1.19 16.38
CA ILE A 237 -17.49 0.50 15.15
C ILE A 237 -19.01 0.62 15.01
N GLY A 238 -19.47 1.47 14.09
CA GLY A 238 -20.90 1.70 13.85
C GLY A 238 -21.57 0.59 13.05
N ASN A 239 -20.83 0.01 12.13
CA ASN A 239 -21.30 -1.10 11.29
C ASN A 239 -20.14 -2.02 10.92
N TYR A 240 -20.43 -3.30 10.73
CA TYR A 240 -19.49 -4.26 10.15
C TYR A 240 -20.26 -5.27 9.30
N GLU A 241 -19.62 -5.75 8.28
CA GLU A 241 -20.16 -6.78 7.39
C GLU A 241 -19.18 -7.95 7.33
N PHE A 242 -19.68 -9.13 7.59
CA PHE A 242 -18.97 -10.36 7.28
C PHE A 242 -19.46 -10.88 5.94
N ALA A 243 -18.61 -10.82 4.94
CA ALA A 243 -18.90 -11.50 3.69
C ALA A 243 -19.02 -13.02 3.98
N PRO A 244 -20.18 -13.65 3.77
CA PRO A 244 -20.35 -15.09 3.96
C PRO A 244 -19.60 -15.82 2.84
N ASN A 245 -18.30 -15.99 2.99
CA ASN A 245 -17.47 -16.51 1.93
C ASN A 245 -16.76 -17.78 2.39
N SER A 246 -17.45 -18.91 2.26
CA SER A 246 -16.89 -20.24 2.45
C SER A 246 -15.66 -20.50 1.56
N ASP A 247 -15.60 -19.85 0.39
CA ASP A 247 -14.48 -19.97 -0.53
C ASP A 247 -13.15 -19.40 0.02
N ASN A 248 -13.21 -18.42 0.91
CA ASN A 248 -12.01 -17.81 1.46
C ASN A 248 -11.25 -18.73 2.41
N LEU A 249 -11.95 -19.53 3.20
CA LEU A 249 -11.30 -20.48 4.10
C LEU A 249 -10.60 -21.59 3.31
N TYR A 250 -11.24 -22.11 2.27
CA TYR A 250 -10.65 -23.13 1.39
C TYR A 250 -9.42 -22.58 0.65
N LYS A 251 -9.49 -21.35 0.12
CA LYS A 251 -8.36 -20.69 -0.53
C LYS A 251 -7.21 -20.41 0.44
N LEU A 252 -7.48 -20.05 1.68
CA LEU A 252 -6.48 -19.87 2.73
C LEU A 252 -5.79 -21.20 3.08
N ILE A 253 -6.57 -22.27 3.23
CA ILE A 253 -6.06 -23.61 3.52
C ILE A 253 -5.21 -24.11 2.34
N THR A 254 -5.69 -23.98 1.12
CA THR A 254 -4.95 -24.45 -0.07
C THR A 254 -3.68 -23.65 -0.32
N LYS A 255 -3.67 -22.35 -0.10
CA LYS A 255 -2.45 -21.52 -0.15
C LYS A 255 -1.43 -21.91 0.93
N GLY A 256 -1.90 -22.19 2.15
CA GLY A 256 -1.07 -22.67 3.23
C GLY A 256 -0.47 -24.07 2.97
N LEU A 257 -1.28 -24.97 2.42
CA LEU A 257 -0.86 -26.32 2.07
C LEU A 257 0.16 -26.35 0.91
N VAL A 258 -0.04 -25.49 -0.10
CA VAL A 258 0.91 -25.39 -1.22
C VAL A 258 2.27 -24.86 -0.74
N GLY A 259 2.30 -23.94 0.23
CA GLY A 259 3.54 -23.51 0.87
C GLY A 259 4.25 -24.61 1.68
N ALA A 260 3.49 -25.56 2.23
CA ALA A 260 4.02 -26.67 3.03
C ALA A 260 4.50 -27.88 2.19
N SER A 261 4.05 -28.01 0.95
CA SER A 261 4.32 -29.19 0.11
C SER A 261 5.68 -29.20 -0.59
N TYR A 262 6.48 -28.14 -0.46
CA TYR A 262 7.82 -28.01 -1.06
C TYR A 262 8.97 -28.23 -0.07
N ASN A 263 8.76 -29.02 0.96
CA ASN A 263 9.81 -29.42 1.91
C ASN A 263 10.51 -30.71 1.50
#